data_be68a1b524490f77300d3105dd36662d
#
_entry.id   be68a1b524490f77300d3105dd36662d
#
_cell.length_a   1.000
_cell.length_b   1.000
_cell.length_c   1.000
_cell.angle_alpha   90.00
_cell.angle_beta   90.00
_cell.angle_gamma   90.00
#
_symmetry.space_group_name_H-M   'P 1'
#
loop_
_entity.id
_entity.type
_entity.pdbx_description
1 polymer ?
#
loop_
_entity_poly.entity_id
_entity_poly.type
_entity_poly.pdbx_seq_one_letter_code
_entity_poly.pdbx_strand_id
1 'polypeptide(L)'
;MVAMGVTAAMACASLVAAPIVAQAQSKTQANQQKDVQVIAFQQTWNTIAKECTNTYGPEGVAYVEVSPPQESIQGTQWWTSYQPVSYKLDSKLGTEAEFKNMVQQCSAAGVGIIADVVLNQTTGADVAAGDQKGVAGSEYNGSTGSYPGFATKQYPDGITAADFHSCTKNISDYTNQKEVQECRLSSMWDFNSESEKVQDIQSDYLASLWNAGVRGFRMDAVKHIHTDSVKAIKEKFAKKIGKNANDIYWIQEVIGNASEAAGIQPSNYVQNGTVTEFGFKSEMNQTFKDKIANLKGLSDRLSKDLSSDDANVFVTNWDTARNEGALTYKDGAKYQLANAFMLAYDYGTPRLLSDYKWDVNDNGAPGATATSVPDVDMDKACSTNDSDWNCEQRWTSTRGMIAFRNYVNGTKVADWQDDGGDNIAFSRGAKGFIAINNGKKDKDASYTTSLADGEYCNVYATMDCSKTVTVKGGKVETTVPAHSAIALYAGATKASHPAASAATDPSDPDVSQEEDDALPDDRSV
;
A
#
# COMPACT_ATOMS: atom_id res chain seq x y z
N MET A 1 -12.97 -75.46 38.14
CA MET A 1 -13.84 -74.32 38.38
C MET A 1 -13.08 -73.06 37.88
N VAL A 2 -13.60 -72.47 36.85
CA VAL A 2 -12.95 -71.38 36.07
C VAL A 2 -13.26 -70.05 36.73
N ALA A 3 -12.24 -69.24 36.98
CA ALA A 3 -12.42 -67.85 37.40
C ALA A 3 -11.99 -66.93 36.24
N MET A 4 -12.93 -66.19 35.67
CA MET A 4 -12.70 -65.16 34.65
C MET A 4 -12.20 -63.89 35.31
N GLY A 5 -11.03 -63.43 34.90
CA GLY A 5 -10.52 -62.11 35.22
C GLY A 5 -10.86 -61.10 34.09
N VAL A 6 -11.52 -59.99 34.45
CA VAL A 6 -11.83 -58.87 33.54
C VAL A 6 -10.69 -57.88 33.65
N THR A 7 -9.95 -57.70 32.56
CA THR A 7 -8.95 -56.66 32.41
C THR A 7 -9.59 -55.44 31.76
N ALA A 8 -9.68 -54.33 32.48
CA ALA A 8 -10.09 -53.00 31.95
C ALA A 8 -8.89 -52.38 31.23
N ALA A 9 -9.04 -52.12 29.93
CA ALA A 9 -8.09 -51.36 29.14
C ALA A 9 -8.45 -49.89 29.21
N MET A 10 -7.58 -49.07 29.85
CA MET A 10 -7.62 -47.62 29.73
C MET A 10 -7.06 -47.18 28.37
N ALA A 11 -7.91 -46.64 27.52
CA ALA A 11 -7.49 -45.99 26.30
C ALA A 11 -7.07 -44.54 26.61
N CYS A 12 -5.77 -44.26 26.57
CA CYS A 12 -5.24 -42.91 26.53
C CYS A 12 -5.48 -42.33 25.12
N ALA A 13 -6.41 -41.42 25.00
CA ALA A 13 -6.57 -40.59 23.79
C ALA A 13 -5.50 -39.50 23.77
N SER A 14 -4.45 -39.70 23.00
CA SER A 14 -3.47 -38.67 22.66
C SER A 14 -4.08 -37.73 21.61
N LEU A 15 -4.41 -36.50 22.01
CA LEU A 15 -4.72 -35.41 21.11
C LEU A 15 -3.45 -35.03 20.33
N VAL A 16 -3.36 -35.51 19.12
CA VAL A 16 -2.38 -35.01 18.14
C VAL A 16 -2.90 -33.69 17.59
N ALA A 17 -2.32 -32.61 18.05
CA ALA A 17 -2.52 -31.30 17.42
C ALA A 17 -1.88 -31.36 16.02
N ALA A 18 -2.71 -31.39 14.99
CA ALA A 18 -2.26 -31.27 13.61
C ALA A 18 -1.70 -29.85 13.39
N PRO A 19 -0.51 -29.70 12.78
CA PRO A 19 -0.02 -28.37 12.40
C PRO A 19 -0.93 -27.81 11.29
N ILE A 20 -1.46 -26.60 11.49
CA ILE A 20 -2.11 -25.84 10.42
C ILE A 20 -1.02 -25.46 9.43
N VAL A 21 -0.86 -26.25 8.39
CA VAL A 21 -0.03 -25.90 7.23
C VAL A 21 -0.81 -24.86 6.45
N ALA A 22 -0.38 -23.60 6.53
CA ALA A 22 -0.82 -22.57 5.61
C ALA A 22 -0.36 -22.98 4.21
N GLN A 23 -1.28 -23.45 3.38
CA GLN A 23 -1.03 -23.77 1.99
C GLN A 23 -0.69 -22.47 1.24
N ALA A 24 0.52 -22.37 0.73
CA ALA A 24 0.84 -21.42 -0.32
C ALA A 24 -0.08 -21.70 -1.51
N GLN A 25 -0.95 -20.75 -1.84
CA GLN A 25 -1.86 -20.87 -2.96
C GLN A 25 -1.03 -20.83 -4.25
N SER A 26 -0.96 -21.98 -4.91
CA SER A 26 -0.42 -22.10 -6.27
C SER A 26 -1.28 -21.25 -7.24
N LYS A 27 -0.66 -20.71 -8.28
CA LYS A 27 -1.24 -19.85 -9.33
C LYS A 27 -2.38 -20.47 -10.17
N THR A 28 -3.03 -21.54 -9.72
CA THR A 28 -4.07 -22.26 -10.46
C THR A 28 -5.27 -22.57 -9.58
N GLN A 29 -6.04 -21.52 -9.25
CA GLN A 29 -7.48 -21.68 -8.97
C GLN A 29 -8.21 -20.40 -9.34
N ALA A 30 -9.11 -20.52 -10.32
CA ALA A 30 -10.06 -19.49 -10.74
C ALA A 30 -11.12 -19.28 -9.65
N ASN A 31 -10.77 -18.59 -8.57
CA ASN A 31 -11.70 -18.04 -7.60
C ASN A 31 -11.06 -16.84 -6.92
N GLN A 32 -11.56 -15.64 -7.30
CA GLN A 32 -11.41 -14.37 -6.60
C GLN A 32 -10.04 -14.17 -5.90
N GLN A 33 -8.99 -13.99 -6.70
CA GLN A 33 -7.68 -13.66 -6.14
C GLN A 33 -7.70 -12.20 -5.71
N LYS A 34 -7.81 -11.97 -4.40
CA LYS A 34 -7.66 -10.65 -3.79
C LYS A 34 -6.25 -10.12 -4.07
N ASP A 35 -6.14 -8.89 -4.52
CA ASP A 35 -4.84 -8.24 -4.78
C ASP A 35 -4.79 -6.79 -4.30
N VAL A 36 -5.90 -6.22 -3.82
CA VAL A 36 -5.93 -4.85 -3.32
C VAL A 36 -5.11 -4.73 -2.05
N GLN A 37 -4.22 -3.75 -2.03
CA GLN A 37 -3.41 -3.37 -0.88
C GLN A 37 -3.88 -2.02 -0.35
N VAL A 38 -3.85 -1.85 0.99
CA VAL A 38 -4.11 -0.57 1.64
C VAL A 38 -2.87 -0.16 2.42
N ILE A 39 -2.39 1.04 2.19
CA ILE A 39 -1.30 1.66 2.93
C ILE A 39 -1.91 2.34 4.15
N ALA A 40 -1.74 1.77 5.34
CA ALA A 40 -2.20 2.34 6.61
C ALA A 40 -1.14 3.31 7.16
N PHE A 41 -1.05 4.51 6.54
CA PHE A 41 0.03 5.44 6.79
C PHE A 41 0.00 6.02 8.21
N GLN A 42 1.08 5.82 8.97
CA GLN A 42 1.27 6.31 10.35
C GLN A 42 0.15 5.93 11.34
N GLN A 43 -0.57 4.86 11.09
CA GLN A 43 -1.55 4.29 12.02
C GLN A 43 -0.85 3.36 13.01
N THR A 44 -1.31 3.38 14.27
CA THR A 44 -0.79 2.48 15.33
C THR A 44 -1.17 1.03 15.09
N TRP A 45 -0.40 0.12 15.66
CA TRP A 45 -0.64 -1.32 15.55
C TRP A 45 -2.03 -1.72 16.07
N ASN A 46 -2.46 -1.12 17.17
CA ASN A 46 -3.78 -1.38 17.76
C ASN A 46 -4.91 -0.86 16.86
N THR A 47 -4.73 0.29 16.21
CA THR A 47 -5.69 0.84 15.23
C THR A 47 -5.82 -0.10 14.04
N ILE A 48 -4.69 -0.51 13.44
CA ILE A 48 -4.69 -1.42 12.27
C ILE A 48 -5.29 -2.79 12.62
N ALA A 49 -5.02 -3.32 13.81
CA ALA A 49 -5.59 -4.60 14.25
C ALA A 49 -7.13 -4.58 14.24
N LYS A 50 -7.73 -3.48 14.72
CA LYS A 50 -9.19 -3.29 14.68
C LYS A 50 -9.70 -3.10 13.26
N GLU A 51 -9.01 -2.30 12.42
CA GLU A 51 -9.38 -2.11 11.02
C GLU A 51 -9.30 -3.42 10.22
N CYS A 52 -8.32 -4.28 10.48
CA CYS A 52 -8.28 -5.61 9.86
C CYS A 52 -9.53 -6.43 10.16
N THR A 53 -10.03 -6.38 11.39
CA THR A 53 -11.20 -7.15 11.82
C THR A 53 -12.51 -6.54 11.35
N ASN A 54 -12.63 -5.20 11.43
CA ASN A 54 -13.90 -4.50 11.22
C ASN A 54 -14.11 -4.06 9.76
N THR A 55 -13.02 -3.80 9.02
CA THR A 55 -13.05 -3.19 7.70
C THR A 55 -12.31 -4.03 6.65
N TYR A 56 -10.99 -4.16 6.75
CA TYR A 56 -10.18 -4.74 5.67
C TYR A 56 -10.51 -6.20 5.36
N GLY A 57 -10.68 -7.03 6.39
CA GLY A 57 -11.04 -8.44 6.23
C GLY A 57 -12.41 -8.63 5.58
N PRO A 58 -13.48 -8.04 6.15
CA PRO A 58 -14.83 -8.07 5.57
C PRO A 58 -14.91 -7.55 4.12
N GLU A 59 -14.16 -6.51 3.78
CA GLU A 59 -14.16 -5.91 2.44
C GLU A 59 -13.28 -6.65 1.44
N GLY A 60 -12.49 -7.58 1.91
CA GLY A 60 -11.67 -8.42 1.04
C GLY A 60 -10.38 -7.77 0.58
N VAL A 61 -9.79 -6.87 1.37
CA VAL A 61 -8.43 -6.39 1.21
C VAL A 61 -7.45 -7.57 1.32
N ALA A 62 -6.47 -7.63 0.42
CA ALA A 62 -5.47 -8.71 0.42
C ALA A 62 -4.36 -8.45 1.43
N TYR A 63 -3.85 -7.22 1.45
CA TYR A 63 -2.74 -6.81 2.30
C TYR A 63 -2.95 -5.40 2.85
N VAL A 64 -2.45 -5.21 4.06
CA VAL A 64 -2.22 -3.87 4.63
C VAL A 64 -0.72 -3.64 4.70
N GLU A 65 -0.27 -2.54 4.10
CA GLU A 65 1.09 -2.05 4.24
C GLU A 65 1.15 -1.12 5.44
N VAL A 66 2.07 -1.41 6.36
CA VAL A 66 2.26 -0.64 7.59
C VAL A 66 3.52 0.21 7.49
N SER A 67 3.49 1.43 8.04
CA SER A 67 4.67 2.29 8.15
C SER A 67 5.80 1.60 8.91
N PRO A 68 7.06 2.06 8.78
CA PRO A 68 8.22 1.33 9.27
C PRO A 68 8.12 0.91 10.73
N PRO A 69 8.20 -0.40 11.04
CA PRO A 69 8.02 -0.91 12.40
C PRO A 69 9.28 -0.83 13.28
N GLN A 70 10.45 -0.52 12.69
CA GLN A 70 11.69 -0.42 13.45
C GLN A 70 11.78 0.86 14.28
N GLU A 71 12.62 0.82 15.31
CA GLU A 71 12.96 1.98 16.12
C GLU A 71 13.64 3.07 15.28
N SER A 72 13.17 4.30 15.44
CA SER A 72 13.63 5.49 14.70
C SER A 72 14.02 6.63 15.63
N ILE A 73 14.48 7.72 15.06
CA ILE A 73 14.69 8.98 15.80
C ILE A 73 13.37 9.47 16.39
N GLN A 74 13.48 10.30 17.44
CA GLN A 74 12.36 11.00 18.04
C GLN A 74 11.94 12.20 17.17
N GLY A 75 10.65 12.50 17.14
CA GLY A 75 10.08 13.67 16.46
C GLY A 75 8.62 13.47 16.13
N THR A 76 7.88 14.58 16.01
CA THR A 76 6.44 14.56 15.69
C THR A 76 6.18 14.33 14.20
N GLN A 77 7.14 14.61 13.33
CA GLN A 77 7.02 14.54 11.88
C GLN A 77 6.92 13.07 11.43
N TRP A 78 6.18 12.82 10.34
CA TRP A 78 6.00 11.48 9.79
C TRP A 78 7.32 10.85 9.29
N TRP A 79 8.17 11.65 8.65
CA TRP A 79 9.44 11.19 8.07
C TRP A 79 10.47 10.72 9.10
N THR A 80 10.27 11.02 10.39
CA THR A 80 11.15 10.49 11.45
C THR A 80 11.13 8.96 11.51
N SER A 81 10.04 8.30 11.09
CA SER A 81 9.94 6.84 10.97
C SER A 81 10.91 6.25 9.93
N TYR A 82 11.40 7.07 8.99
CA TYR A 82 12.33 6.67 7.93
C TYR A 82 13.82 6.92 8.29
N GLN A 83 14.11 7.24 9.55
CA GLN A 83 15.46 7.38 10.08
C GLN A 83 15.71 6.37 11.21
N PRO A 84 16.00 5.11 10.87
CA PRO A 84 16.19 4.05 11.87
C PRO A 84 17.44 4.24 12.70
N VAL A 85 17.37 3.90 13.99
CA VAL A 85 18.49 3.87 14.93
C VAL A 85 18.77 2.48 15.47
N SER A 86 17.83 1.56 15.27
CA SER A 86 17.96 0.12 15.53
C SER A 86 16.89 -0.64 14.74
N TYR A 87 17.01 -1.98 14.70
CA TYR A 87 15.96 -2.86 14.14
C TYR A 87 15.10 -3.52 15.22
N LYS A 88 15.00 -2.92 16.40
CA LYS A 88 13.98 -3.29 17.40
C LYS A 88 12.59 -2.94 16.86
N LEU A 89 11.60 -3.78 17.15
CA LEU A 89 10.22 -3.59 16.68
C LEU A 89 9.38 -2.69 17.62
N ASP A 90 10.03 -1.83 18.38
CA ASP A 90 9.39 -0.80 19.20
C ASP A 90 9.55 0.54 18.47
N SER A 91 8.45 1.07 17.95
CA SER A 91 8.40 2.32 17.20
C SER A 91 7.43 3.30 17.84
N LYS A 92 7.29 4.51 17.29
CA LYS A 92 6.23 5.43 17.78
C LYS A 92 4.80 4.94 17.46
N LEU A 93 4.65 3.91 16.63
CA LEU A 93 3.35 3.32 16.27
C LEU A 93 2.92 2.18 17.22
N GLY A 94 3.77 1.81 18.16
CA GLY A 94 3.51 0.79 19.17
C GLY A 94 4.71 -0.10 19.46
N THR A 95 4.54 -0.97 20.44
CA THR A 95 5.55 -1.94 20.91
C THR A 95 5.61 -3.18 20.02
N GLU A 96 6.69 -3.95 20.14
CA GLU A 96 6.83 -5.26 19.48
C GLU A 96 5.65 -6.21 19.78
N ALA A 97 5.15 -6.17 21.03
CA ALA A 97 4.02 -7.01 21.43
C ALA A 97 2.73 -6.62 20.70
N GLU A 98 2.46 -5.32 20.57
CA GLU A 98 1.31 -4.79 19.83
C GLU A 98 1.45 -5.05 18.34
N PHE A 99 2.66 -4.91 17.78
CA PHE A 99 2.94 -5.27 16.39
C PHE A 99 2.61 -6.74 16.09
N LYS A 100 3.09 -7.66 16.93
CA LYS A 100 2.80 -9.10 16.78
C LYS A 100 1.30 -9.40 16.92
N ASN A 101 0.62 -8.74 17.86
CA ASN A 101 -0.83 -8.86 18.03
C ASN A 101 -1.58 -8.37 16.78
N MET A 102 -1.20 -7.23 16.22
CA MET A 102 -1.77 -6.69 14.98
C MET A 102 -1.61 -7.69 13.83
N VAL A 103 -0.41 -8.20 13.61
CA VAL A 103 -0.14 -9.19 12.55
C VAL A 103 -1.01 -10.45 12.73
N GLN A 104 -1.17 -10.93 13.96
CA GLN A 104 -2.01 -12.08 14.26
C GLN A 104 -3.49 -11.82 13.99
N GLN A 105 -4.02 -10.65 14.41
CA GLN A 105 -5.42 -10.30 14.19
C GLN A 105 -5.73 -10.10 12.70
N CYS A 106 -4.86 -9.40 11.96
CA CYS A 106 -5.00 -9.23 10.51
C CYS A 106 -4.98 -10.58 9.78
N SER A 107 -4.04 -11.45 10.13
CA SER A 107 -3.97 -12.81 9.57
C SER A 107 -5.23 -13.61 9.84
N ALA A 108 -5.80 -13.52 11.04
CA ALA A 108 -7.06 -14.19 11.40
C ALA A 108 -8.26 -13.63 10.60
N ALA A 109 -8.22 -12.36 10.23
CA ALA A 109 -9.21 -11.71 9.36
C ALA A 109 -8.96 -11.99 7.85
N GLY A 110 -7.93 -12.77 7.51
CA GLY A 110 -7.57 -13.09 6.12
C GLY A 110 -6.84 -11.97 5.38
N VAL A 111 -6.20 -11.06 6.11
CA VAL A 111 -5.43 -9.93 5.60
C VAL A 111 -3.94 -10.15 5.89
N GLY A 112 -3.11 -10.10 4.85
CA GLY A 112 -1.65 -10.16 5.00
C GLY A 112 -1.08 -8.80 5.43
N ILE A 113 0.09 -8.81 6.09
CA ILE A 113 0.82 -7.60 6.42
C ILE A 113 2.04 -7.47 5.50
N ILE A 114 2.19 -6.29 4.89
CA ILE A 114 3.39 -5.81 4.23
C ILE A 114 4.06 -4.83 5.19
N ALA A 115 5.30 -5.09 5.58
CA ALA A 115 6.07 -4.13 6.37
C ALA A 115 6.88 -3.22 5.46
N ASP A 116 6.79 -1.91 5.69
CA ASP A 116 7.71 -0.95 5.09
C ASP A 116 9.07 -1.05 5.80
N VAL A 117 10.14 -1.31 5.06
CA VAL A 117 11.48 -1.57 5.62
C VAL A 117 12.49 -0.59 5.06
N VAL A 118 13.20 0.08 5.98
CA VAL A 118 14.23 1.08 5.66
C VAL A 118 15.60 0.41 5.74
N LEU A 119 16.20 0.10 4.59
CA LEU A 119 17.47 -0.61 4.48
C LEU A 119 18.57 0.22 3.81
N ASN A 120 18.25 1.41 3.27
CA ASN A 120 19.24 2.26 2.61
C ASN A 120 20.03 3.11 3.60
N GLN A 121 19.37 3.65 4.61
CA GLN A 121 19.94 4.72 5.44
C GLN A 121 19.66 4.52 6.93
N THR A 122 20.36 5.33 7.72
CA THR A 122 20.05 5.61 9.14
C THR A 122 19.63 7.08 9.29
N THR A 123 20.19 7.81 10.25
CA THR A 123 19.79 9.19 10.55
C THR A 123 20.60 10.22 9.75
N GLY A 124 20.13 11.47 9.72
CA GLY A 124 20.93 12.58 9.20
C GLY A 124 22.27 12.71 9.90
N ALA A 125 23.31 13.06 9.14
CA ALA A 125 24.67 13.33 9.66
C ALA A 125 24.86 14.79 10.06
N ASP A 126 23.94 15.66 9.71
CA ASP A 126 23.91 17.10 9.98
C ASP A 126 23.19 17.46 11.30
N VAL A 127 22.90 16.45 12.12
CA VAL A 127 22.31 16.62 13.46
C VAL A 127 23.31 17.17 14.47
N ALA A 128 22.81 17.70 15.59
CA ALA A 128 23.62 18.17 16.69
C ALA A 128 24.61 17.10 17.18
N ALA A 129 25.86 17.52 17.50
CA ALA A 129 26.86 16.60 18.04
C ALA A 129 26.46 16.10 19.43
N GLY A 130 26.78 14.82 19.70
CA GLY A 130 26.55 14.16 20.99
C GLY A 130 25.62 12.94 20.85
N ASP A 131 25.51 12.20 21.94
CA ASP A 131 24.67 11.00 21.99
C ASP A 131 23.19 11.39 22.09
N GLN A 132 22.38 10.70 21.33
CA GLN A 132 20.93 10.88 21.23
C GLN A 132 20.23 9.56 21.54
N LYS A 133 18.91 9.60 21.68
CA LYS A 133 18.09 8.40 21.94
C LYS A 133 17.00 8.27 20.91
N GLY A 134 16.81 7.05 20.41
CA GLY A 134 15.66 6.66 19.62
C GLY A 134 14.36 6.62 20.44
N VAL A 135 13.26 6.32 19.76
CA VAL A 135 11.91 6.27 20.37
C VAL A 135 11.79 5.17 21.43
N ALA A 136 12.54 4.08 21.32
CA ALA A 136 12.59 2.97 22.28
C ALA A 136 13.84 3.04 23.20
N GLY A 137 14.56 4.16 23.18
CA GLY A 137 15.67 4.44 24.10
C GLY A 137 17.04 3.93 23.65
N SER A 138 17.20 3.37 22.44
CA SER A 138 18.52 3.04 21.91
C SER A 138 19.36 4.30 21.74
N GLU A 139 20.60 4.27 22.27
CA GLU A 139 21.55 5.36 22.08
C GLU A 139 22.14 5.33 20.67
N TYR A 140 22.35 6.49 20.08
CA TYR A 140 23.03 6.65 18.80
C TYR A 140 23.72 8.01 18.73
N ASN A 141 24.69 8.15 17.83
CA ASN A 141 25.34 9.41 17.53
C ASN A 141 25.38 9.63 16.02
N GLY A 142 24.40 10.40 15.52
CA GLY A 142 24.24 10.70 14.10
C GLY A 142 25.40 11.51 13.52
N SER A 143 26.09 12.36 14.30
CA SER A 143 27.23 13.14 13.81
C SER A 143 28.49 12.29 13.57
N THR A 144 28.62 11.15 14.27
CA THR A 144 29.79 10.25 14.17
C THR A 144 29.46 8.93 13.46
N GLY A 145 28.21 8.66 13.13
CA GLY A 145 27.79 7.41 12.50
C GLY A 145 27.88 6.20 13.44
N SER A 146 27.53 6.37 14.72
CA SER A 146 27.57 5.32 15.73
C SER A 146 26.16 4.89 16.13
N TYR A 147 25.82 3.62 15.90
CA TYR A 147 24.48 3.05 16.14
C TYR A 147 24.58 1.68 16.83
N PRO A 148 24.89 1.64 18.13
CA PRO A 148 24.97 0.39 18.89
C PRO A 148 23.62 -0.36 18.97
N GLY A 149 22.50 0.33 18.71
CA GLY A 149 21.16 -0.28 18.65
C GLY A 149 20.99 -1.37 17.59
N PHE A 150 21.86 -1.42 16.57
CA PHE A 150 21.89 -2.51 15.57
C PHE A 150 22.74 -3.72 16.01
N ALA A 151 23.18 -3.77 17.26
CA ALA A 151 23.98 -4.89 17.76
C ALA A 151 23.27 -6.24 17.61
N THR A 152 24.02 -7.24 17.21
CA THR A 152 23.61 -8.64 17.16
C THR A 152 24.62 -9.49 17.93
N LYS A 153 24.35 -10.78 18.14
CA LYS A 153 25.33 -11.68 18.76
C LYS A 153 26.64 -11.77 17.97
N GLN A 154 26.56 -11.67 16.64
CA GLN A 154 27.71 -11.74 15.74
C GLN A 154 28.43 -10.39 15.65
N TYR A 155 27.70 -9.29 15.76
CA TYR A 155 28.20 -7.93 15.63
C TYR A 155 27.82 -7.10 16.89
N PRO A 156 28.50 -7.31 18.03
CA PRO A 156 28.10 -6.72 19.31
C PRO A 156 28.22 -5.18 19.36
N ASP A 157 29.05 -4.60 18.52
CA ASP A 157 29.24 -3.15 18.45
C ASP A 157 28.16 -2.43 17.60
N GLY A 158 27.22 -3.20 17.00
CA GLY A 158 26.22 -2.65 16.10
C GLY A 158 26.83 -2.07 14.83
N ILE A 159 26.29 -0.96 14.36
CA ILE A 159 26.73 -0.23 13.16
C ILE A 159 27.60 0.96 13.57
N THR A 160 28.69 1.16 12.86
CA THR A 160 29.67 2.24 13.05
C THR A 160 29.91 2.97 11.73
N ALA A 161 30.64 4.09 11.76
CA ALA A 161 31.00 4.86 10.56
C ALA A 161 31.67 4.02 9.45
N ALA A 162 32.35 2.93 9.80
CA ALA A 162 32.99 2.02 8.85
C ALA A 162 32.02 1.15 8.05
N ASP A 163 30.76 1.06 8.48
CA ASP A 163 29.72 0.26 7.87
C ASP A 163 28.87 1.06 6.86
N PHE A 164 29.24 2.31 6.61
CA PHE A 164 28.62 3.19 5.62
C PHE A 164 29.54 3.43 4.43
N HIS A 165 28.99 3.84 3.30
CA HIS A 165 29.78 4.29 2.16
C HIS A 165 30.63 5.50 2.53
N SER A 166 31.80 5.63 1.89
CA SER A 166 32.76 6.71 2.16
C SER A 166 32.36 8.08 1.59
N CYS A 167 31.35 8.11 0.71
CA CYS A 167 30.84 9.36 0.15
C CYS A 167 29.99 10.10 1.18
N THR A 168 30.46 11.26 1.64
CA THR A 168 29.78 12.06 2.68
C THR A 168 28.96 13.24 2.13
N LYS A 169 29.00 13.48 0.81
CA LYS A 169 28.19 14.52 0.17
C LYS A 169 26.76 14.04 -0.08
N ASN A 170 25.83 14.98 -0.17
CA ASN A 170 24.50 14.69 -0.66
C ASN A 170 24.50 14.37 -2.15
N ILE A 171 23.58 13.50 -2.56
CA ILE A 171 23.30 13.21 -3.97
C ILE A 171 22.87 14.51 -4.64
N SER A 172 23.48 14.83 -5.78
CA SER A 172 23.20 16.00 -6.59
C SER A 172 23.08 15.71 -8.09
N ASP A 173 23.61 14.56 -8.54
CA ASP A 173 23.63 14.15 -9.93
C ASP A 173 23.03 12.75 -10.12
N TYR A 174 21.77 12.69 -10.47
CA TYR A 174 21.05 11.43 -10.74
C TYR A 174 21.42 10.80 -12.09
N THR A 175 22.23 11.45 -12.93
CA THR A 175 22.82 10.83 -14.12
C THR A 175 24.04 9.99 -13.79
N ASN A 176 24.55 10.09 -12.57
CA ASN A 176 25.67 9.34 -12.04
C ASN A 176 25.19 8.24 -11.07
N GLN A 177 24.98 7.03 -11.60
CA GLN A 177 24.52 5.87 -10.81
C GLN A 177 25.32 5.67 -9.52
N LYS A 178 26.67 5.78 -9.58
CA LYS A 178 27.52 5.57 -8.41
C LYS A 178 27.23 6.62 -7.32
N GLU A 179 27.02 7.88 -7.70
CA GLU A 179 26.67 8.92 -6.74
C GLU A 179 25.34 8.63 -6.06
N VAL A 180 24.34 8.17 -6.84
CA VAL A 180 23.00 7.85 -6.32
C VAL A 180 23.03 6.67 -5.35
N GLN A 181 23.91 5.70 -5.57
CA GLN A 181 23.96 4.45 -4.79
C GLN A 181 25.03 4.39 -3.71
N GLU A 182 25.89 5.41 -3.60
CA GLU A 182 26.98 5.42 -2.60
C GLU A 182 27.09 6.74 -1.85
N CYS A 183 26.28 7.77 -2.16
CA CYS A 183 26.31 9.05 -1.46
C CYS A 183 25.01 9.26 -0.65
N ARG A 184 25.01 10.27 0.21
CA ARG A 184 23.91 10.48 1.17
C ARG A 184 22.66 11.00 0.51
N LEU A 185 21.54 10.35 0.80
CA LEU A 185 20.20 10.87 0.52
C LEU A 185 19.82 11.82 1.68
N SER A 186 19.62 13.12 1.38
CA SER A 186 19.19 14.12 2.39
C SER A 186 20.00 14.08 3.69
N SER A 187 21.34 14.09 3.57
CA SER A 187 22.31 14.03 4.68
C SER A 187 22.32 12.73 5.50
N MET A 188 21.46 11.76 5.22
CA MET A 188 21.40 10.51 5.98
C MET A 188 22.63 9.63 5.71
N TRP A 189 23.04 8.90 6.74
CA TRP A 189 24.12 7.92 6.61
C TRP A 189 23.69 6.77 5.72
N ASP A 190 24.40 6.57 4.63
CA ASP A 190 24.13 5.60 3.57
C ASP A 190 24.85 4.28 3.85
N PHE A 191 24.10 3.19 4.06
CA PHE A 191 24.70 1.90 4.38
C PHE A 191 25.56 1.36 3.24
N ASN A 192 26.75 0.85 3.55
CA ASN A 192 27.53 0.02 2.62
C ASN A 192 26.81 -1.35 2.49
N SER A 193 25.82 -1.38 1.60
CA SER A 193 24.95 -2.53 1.36
C SER A 193 25.65 -3.73 0.72
N GLU A 194 26.89 -3.55 0.22
CA GLU A 194 27.76 -4.61 -0.28
C GLU A 194 28.47 -5.37 0.86
N SER A 195 28.50 -4.77 2.06
CA SER A 195 29.13 -5.35 3.24
C SER A 195 28.36 -6.56 3.76
N GLU A 196 29.06 -7.67 3.99
CA GLU A 196 28.47 -8.87 4.58
C GLU A 196 27.82 -8.59 5.94
N LYS A 197 28.45 -7.75 6.78
CA LYS A 197 27.92 -7.34 8.08
C LYS A 197 26.57 -6.64 7.96
N VAL A 198 26.47 -5.65 7.06
CA VAL A 198 25.23 -4.90 6.83
C VAL A 198 24.13 -5.84 6.33
N GLN A 199 24.44 -6.67 5.32
CA GLN A 199 23.50 -7.65 4.78
C GLN A 199 23.03 -8.66 5.84
N ASP A 200 23.90 -9.10 6.74
CA ASP A 200 23.54 -10.05 7.81
C ASP A 200 22.60 -9.40 8.83
N ILE A 201 22.89 -8.16 9.27
CA ILE A 201 22.05 -7.41 10.21
C ILE A 201 20.66 -7.16 9.58
N GLN A 202 20.61 -6.74 8.32
CA GLN A 202 19.36 -6.46 7.61
C GLN A 202 18.55 -7.73 7.35
N SER A 203 19.20 -8.83 6.99
CA SER A 203 18.51 -10.11 6.80
C SER A 203 18.00 -10.72 8.11
N ASP A 204 18.65 -10.45 9.25
CA ASP A 204 18.14 -10.81 10.59
C ASP A 204 16.89 -10.01 10.94
N TYR A 205 16.87 -8.72 10.63
CA TYR A 205 15.69 -7.89 10.80
C TYR A 205 14.49 -8.39 9.98
N LEU A 206 14.69 -8.65 8.69
CA LEU A 206 13.65 -9.21 7.82
C LEU A 206 13.14 -10.57 8.33
N ALA A 207 14.04 -11.42 8.85
CA ALA A 207 13.67 -12.70 9.43
C ALA A 207 12.85 -12.53 10.73
N SER A 208 13.14 -11.51 11.54
CA SER A 208 12.36 -11.20 12.75
C SER A 208 10.92 -10.79 12.40
N LEU A 209 10.74 -9.97 11.38
CA LEU A 209 9.42 -9.57 10.86
C LEU A 209 8.64 -10.77 10.29
N TRP A 210 9.31 -11.62 9.51
CA TRP A 210 8.69 -12.83 8.98
C TRP A 210 8.23 -13.76 10.09
N ASN A 211 9.05 -13.94 11.11
CA ASN A 211 8.72 -14.76 12.28
C ASN A 211 7.57 -14.16 13.12
N ALA A 212 7.43 -12.83 13.11
CA ALA A 212 6.26 -12.17 13.68
C ALA A 212 4.98 -12.37 12.85
N GLY A 213 5.10 -12.89 11.61
CA GLY A 213 3.96 -13.20 10.74
C GLY A 213 3.77 -12.26 9.53
N VAL A 214 4.68 -11.31 9.31
CA VAL A 214 4.71 -10.48 8.08
C VAL A 214 4.85 -11.38 6.85
N ARG A 215 4.17 -11.05 5.75
CA ARG A 215 4.16 -11.87 4.52
C ARG A 215 4.54 -11.13 3.25
N GLY A 216 4.79 -9.84 3.35
CA GLY A 216 5.32 -9.02 2.28
C GLY A 216 6.19 -7.91 2.84
N PHE A 217 7.02 -7.31 1.98
CA PHE A 217 7.90 -6.20 2.33
C PHE A 217 7.83 -5.13 1.26
N ARG A 218 7.66 -3.88 1.67
CA ARG A 218 7.94 -2.72 0.84
C ARG A 218 9.31 -2.16 1.26
N MET A 219 10.24 -2.14 0.34
CA MET A 219 11.58 -1.63 0.59
C MET A 219 11.66 -0.18 0.18
N ASP A 220 11.97 0.66 1.16
CA ASP A 220 12.13 2.11 1.01
C ASP A 220 13.37 2.47 0.21
N ALA A 221 13.29 3.52 -0.62
CA ALA A 221 14.42 4.18 -1.29
C ALA A 221 15.37 3.22 -2.06
N VAL A 222 14.84 2.17 -2.71
CA VAL A 222 15.65 1.10 -3.31
C VAL A 222 16.52 1.59 -4.47
N LYS A 223 16.13 2.67 -5.16
CA LYS A 223 16.96 3.34 -6.17
C LYS A 223 18.40 3.59 -5.67
N HIS A 224 18.55 3.82 -4.36
CA HIS A 224 19.83 4.15 -3.71
C HIS A 224 20.62 2.92 -3.25
N ILE A 225 20.16 1.72 -3.55
CA ILE A 225 20.82 0.45 -3.23
C ILE A 225 21.16 -0.28 -4.52
N HIS A 226 22.38 -0.82 -4.62
CA HIS A 226 22.76 -1.66 -5.75
C HIS A 226 21.83 -2.89 -5.88
N THR A 227 21.37 -3.20 -7.09
CA THR A 227 20.44 -4.31 -7.33
C THR A 227 20.97 -5.65 -6.85
N ASP A 228 22.30 -5.88 -6.95
CA ASP A 228 22.95 -7.09 -6.46
C ASP A 228 22.96 -7.16 -4.93
N SER A 229 23.07 -6.02 -4.25
CA SER A 229 22.97 -5.94 -2.78
C SER A 229 21.54 -6.26 -2.32
N VAL A 230 20.52 -5.72 -3.00
CA VAL A 230 19.11 -6.08 -2.74
C VAL A 230 18.91 -7.59 -2.88
N LYS A 231 19.44 -8.18 -3.96
CA LYS A 231 19.39 -9.62 -4.20
C LYS A 231 20.07 -10.39 -3.06
N ALA A 232 21.29 -10.01 -2.68
CA ALA A 232 22.06 -10.67 -1.63
C ALA A 232 21.34 -10.63 -0.26
N ILE A 233 20.78 -9.48 0.12
CA ILE A 233 19.99 -9.32 1.35
C ILE A 233 18.78 -10.26 1.32
N LYS A 234 18.04 -10.26 0.22
CA LYS A 234 16.84 -11.09 0.04
C LYS A 234 17.17 -12.59 0.08
N GLU A 235 18.26 -13.03 -0.57
CA GLU A 235 18.70 -14.43 -0.55
C GLU A 235 19.17 -14.87 0.83
N LYS A 236 19.94 -14.03 1.55
CA LYS A 236 20.34 -14.29 2.95
C LYS A 236 19.11 -14.42 3.85
N PHE A 237 18.16 -13.50 3.72
CA PHE A 237 16.90 -13.54 4.45
C PHE A 237 16.11 -14.83 4.14
N ALA A 238 15.90 -15.16 2.87
CA ALA A 238 15.19 -16.35 2.46
C ALA A 238 15.81 -17.63 3.02
N LYS A 239 17.14 -17.71 3.04
CA LYS A 239 17.89 -18.82 3.66
C LYS A 239 17.62 -18.93 5.15
N LYS A 240 17.59 -17.79 5.89
CA LYS A 240 17.33 -17.76 7.34
C LYS A 240 15.95 -18.30 7.69
N ILE A 241 14.95 -18.07 6.85
CA ILE A 241 13.57 -18.52 7.07
C ILE A 241 13.22 -19.84 6.35
N GLY A 242 14.19 -20.47 5.67
CA GLY A 242 13.99 -21.72 4.95
C GLY A 242 13.01 -21.64 3.78
N LYS A 243 13.00 -20.51 3.03
CA LYS A 243 12.15 -20.24 1.88
C LYS A 243 12.97 -20.03 0.62
N ASN A 244 12.30 -20.11 -0.54
CA ASN A 244 12.87 -19.62 -1.77
C ASN A 244 12.68 -18.09 -1.83
N ALA A 245 13.71 -17.34 -2.22
CA ALA A 245 13.64 -15.89 -2.33
C ALA A 245 12.52 -15.40 -3.27
N ASN A 246 12.23 -16.16 -4.34
CA ASN A 246 11.19 -15.82 -5.30
C ASN A 246 9.75 -16.02 -4.77
N ASP A 247 9.58 -16.75 -3.65
CA ASP A 247 8.26 -16.97 -3.03
C ASP A 247 7.89 -15.85 -2.04
N ILE A 248 8.80 -14.90 -1.79
CA ILE A 248 8.60 -13.77 -0.87
C ILE A 248 8.03 -12.60 -1.67
N TYR A 249 6.89 -12.08 -1.23
CA TYR A 249 6.31 -10.88 -1.81
C TYR A 249 7.15 -9.65 -1.47
N TRP A 250 7.64 -8.96 -2.50
CA TRP A 250 8.63 -7.91 -2.38
C TRP A 250 8.28 -6.75 -3.30
N ILE A 251 8.09 -5.57 -2.74
CA ILE A 251 7.80 -4.32 -3.44
C ILE A 251 9.00 -3.40 -3.27
N GLN A 252 9.49 -2.84 -4.34
CA GLN A 252 10.66 -1.96 -4.34
C GLN A 252 10.24 -0.55 -4.73
N GLU A 253 10.53 0.43 -3.89
CA GLU A 253 10.35 1.81 -4.26
C GLU A 253 11.51 2.27 -5.15
N VAL A 254 11.21 2.45 -6.42
CA VAL A 254 12.16 2.97 -7.41
C VAL A 254 11.44 4.04 -8.24
N ILE A 255 11.74 5.31 -7.99
CA ILE A 255 11.16 6.42 -8.74
C ILE A 255 11.88 6.50 -10.09
N GLY A 256 11.20 6.19 -11.18
CA GLY A 256 11.74 6.25 -12.55
C GLY A 256 11.76 7.67 -13.10
N ASN A 257 12.86 8.03 -13.77
CA ASN A 257 12.96 9.24 -14.59
C ASN A 257 13.90 8.97 -15.76
N ALA A 258 13.40 9.12 -16.99
CA ALA A 258 14.15 8.81 -18.21
C ALA A 258 15.44 9.63 -18.40
N SER A 259 15.59 10.76 -17.70
CA SER A 259 16.82 11.59 -17.73
C SER A 259 17.92 11.10 -16.79
N GLU A 260 17.62 10.16 -15.89
CA GLU A 260 18.54 9.62 -14.91
C GLU A 260 19.35 8.45 -15.46
N ALA A 261 20.38 8.03 -14.73
CA ALA A 261 21.25 6.92 -15.14
C ALA A 261 20.45 5.64 -15.43
N ALA A 262 20.84 4.94 -16.49
CA ALA A 262 20.16 3.71 -16.92
C ALA A 262 20.11 2.63 -15.83
N GLY A 263 21.17 2.50 -15.01
CA GLY A 263 21.28 1.47 -13.98
C GLY A 263 20.38 1.65 -12.75
N ILE A 264 19.76 2.83 -12.58
CA ILE A 264 18.82 3.13 -11.47
C ILE A 264 17.37 3.24 -11.93
N GLN A 265 17.06 2.80 -13.15
CA GLN A 265 15.68 2.76 -13.65
C GLN A 265 14.90 1.58 -13.05
N PRO A 266 13.57 1.70 -12.89
CA PRO A 266 12.70 0.68 -12.31
C PRO A 266 12.90 -0.73 -12.92
N SER A 267 13.07 -0.82 -14.24
CA SER A 267 13.26 -2.08 -14.95
C SER A 267 14.51 -2.87 -14.54
N ASN A 268 15.51 -2.23 -13.91
CA ASN A 268 16.70 -2.92 -13.40
C ASN A 268 16.47 -3.65 -12.06
N TYR A 269 15.33 -3.41 -11.41
CA TYR A 269 15.01 -3.98 -10.08
C TYR A 269 13.99 -5.12 -10.15
N VAL A 270 13.33 -5.35 -11.29
CA VAL A 270 12.25 -6.35 -11.43
C VAL A 270 12.69 -7.79 -11.16
N GLN A 271 13.98 -8.11 -11.31
CA GLN A 271 14.50 -9.42 -10.95
C GLN A 271 14.47 -9.71 -9.45
N ASN A 272 14.36 -8.68 -8.62
CA ASN A 272 14.29 -8.81 -7.16
C ASN A 272 12.86 -8.84 -6.62
N GLY A 273 11.88 -8.39 -7.39
CA GLY A 273 10.47 -8.32 -7.00
C GLY A 273 9.72 -7.25 -7.78
N THR A 274 8.48 -6.99 -7.40
CA THR A 274 7.67 -5.95 -8.01
C THR A 274 8.16 -4.56 -7.63
N VAL A 275 7.82 -3.56 -8.44
CA VAL A 275 8.30 -2.17 -8.29
C VAL A 275 7.12 -1.23 -8.26
N THR A 276 7.25 -0.11 -7.52
CA THR A 276 6.25 0.95 -7.50
C THR A 276 6.20 1.70 -8.83
N GLU A 277 5.01 1.80 -9.43
CA GLU A 277 4.82 2.39 -10.76
C GLU A 277 4.41 3.87 -10.67
N PHE A 278 5.41 4.75 -10.60
CA PHE A 278 5.20 6.20 -10.54
C PHE A 278 4.66 6.80 -11.84
N GLY A 279 4.84 6.12 -12.99
CA GLY A 279 4.24 6.51 -14.25
C GLY A 279 2.72 6.46 -14.20
N PHE A 280 2.15 5.43 -13.54
CA PHE A 280 0.71 5.33 -13.33
C PHE A 280 0.18 6.54 -12.52
N LYS A 281 0.82 6.89 -11.39
CA LYS A 281 0.48 8.09 -10.59
C LYS A 281 0.50 9.36 -11.44
N SER A 282 1.51 9.51 -12.29
CA SER A 282 1.67 10.68 -13.14
C SER A 282 0.55 10.78 -14.20
N GLU A 283 0.18 9.65 -14.82
CA GLU A 283 -0.95 9.56 -15.74
C GLU A 283 -2.28 9.90 -15.04
N MET A 284 -2.53 9.39 -13.82
CA MET A 284 -3.73 9.73 -13.05
C MET A 284 -3.78 11.24 -12.76
N ASN A 285 -2.69 11.80 -12.23
CA ASN A 285 -2.63 13.22 -11.91
C ASN A 285 -2.86 14.12 -13.13
N GLN A 286 -2.28 13.77 -14.26
CA GLN A 286 -2.42 14.56 -15.48
C GLN A 286 -3.83 14.44 -16.08
N THR A 287 -4.32 13.22 -16.25
CA THR A 287 -5.57 13.00 -17.01
C THR A 287 -6.81 13.41 -16.25
N PHE A 288 -6.88 13.20 -14.93
CA PHE A 288 -8.02 13.65 -14.12
C PHE A 288 -8.08 15.19 -13.92
N LYS A 289 -6.97 15.89 -14.18
CA LYS A 289 -6.93 17.37 -14.24
C LYS A 289 -7.14 17.95 -15.65
N ASP A 290 -7.09 17.10 -16.70
CA ASP A 290 -7.31 17.50 -18.11
C ASP A 290 -8.49 16.71 -18.70
N LYS A 291 -8.24 15.56 -19.33
CA LYS A 291 -9.24 14.72 -20.01
C LYS A 291 -9.00 13.24 -19.74
N ILE A 292 -9.95 12.58 -19.10
CA ILE A 292 -9.80 11.16 -18.78
C ILE A 292 -9.86 10.23 -20.00
N ALA A 293 -10.36 10.69 -21.15
CA ALA A 293 -10.27 9.96 -22.42
C ALA A 293 -8.81 9.64 -22.83
N ASN A 294 -7.82 10.42 -22.36
CA ASN A 294 -6.39 10.17 -22.57
C ASN A 294 -5.89 8.90 -21.89
N LEU A 295 -6.66 8.29 -21.00
CA LEU A 295 -6.36 6.97 -20.39
C LEU A 295 -6.46 5.81 -21.37
N LYS A 296 -7.04 6.01 -22.56
CA LYS A 296 -7.08 4.98 -23.61
C LYS A 296 -5.68 4.47 -23.94
N GLY A 297 -5.49 3.15 -23.92
CA GLY A 297 -4.20 2.51 -24.17
C GLY A 297 -3.13 2.75 -23.10
N LEU A 298 -3.53 3.06 -21.85
CA LEU A 298 -2.62 3.29 -20.72
C LEU A 298 -1.68 2.09 -20.49
N SER A 299 -2.22 0.86 -20.48
CA SER A 299 -1.41 -0.36 -20.30
C SER A 299 -0.28 -0.47 -21.32
N ASP A 300 -0.55 -0.17 -22.61
CA ASP A 300 0.46 -0.25 -23.66
C ASP A 300 1.58 0.80 -23.49
N ARG A 301 1.23 1.96 -22.91
CA ARG A 301 2.22 3.01 -22.64
C ARG A 301 3.12 2.63 -21.47
N LEU A 302 2.53 2.22 -20.34
CA LEU A 302 3.27 1.88 -19.13
C LEU A 302 4.08 0.58 -19.26
N SER A 303 3.57 -0.41 -20.02
CA SER A 303 4.26 -1.69 -20.22
C SER A 303 5.56 -1.58 -21.03
N LYS A 304 5.91 -0.40 -21.53
CA LYS A 304 7.22 -0.15 -22.11
C LYS A 304 8.32 -0.09 -21.05
N ASP A 305 7.98 0.31 -19.84
CA ASP A 305 8.91 0.45 -18.72
C ASP A 305 8.76 -0.69 -17.71
N LEU A 306 7.53 -0.98 -17.26
CA LEU A 306 7.23 -2.08 -16.35
C LEU A 306 6.06 -2.92 -16.88
N SER A 307 6.20 -4.24 -16.87
CA SER A 307 5.07 -5.12 -17.15
C SER A 307 3.99 -5.00 -16.08
N SER A 308 2.73 -5.32 -16.43
CA SER A 308 1.64 -5.31 -15.46
C SER A 308 1.89 -6.20 -14.24
N ASP A 309 2.61 -7.32 -14.43
CA ASP A 309 2.93 -8.26 -13.34
C ASP A 309 4.04 -7.75 -12.41
N ASP A 310 4.87 -6.81 -12.88
CA ASP A 310 5.96 -6.20 -12.12
C ASP A 310 5.54 -4.90 -11.42
N ALA A 311 4.39 -4.32 -11.81
CA ALA A 311 3.96 -3.00 -11.39
C ALA A 311 3.06 -3.02 -10.14
N ASN A 312 3.40 -2.22 -9.13
CA ASN A 312 2.48 -1.83 -8.05
C ASN A 312 2.01 -0.40 -8.31
N VAL A 313 0.72 -0.23 -8.62
CA VAL A 313 0.13 1.04 -9.05
C VAL A 313 -0.56 1.76 -7.89
N PHE A 314 -0.53 3.08 -7.93
CA PHE A 314 -1.20 3.95 -6.96
C PHE A 314 -1.58 5.29 -7.60
N VAL A 315 -2.62 5.91 -7.10
CA VAL A 315 -3.00 7.29 -7.48
C VAL A 315 -2.08 8.28 -6.76
N THR A 316 -1.83 8.03 -5.48
CA THR A 316 -0.90 8.79 -4.65
C THR A 316 -0.36 7.91 -3.53
N ASN A 317 0.81 8.27 -3.00
CA ASN A 317 1.34 7.81 -1.73
C ASN A 317 1.61 9.03 -0.83
N TRP A 318 2.08 8.81 0.39
CA TRP A 318 2.31 9.90 1.36
C TRP A 318 3.35 10.93 0.91
N ASP A 319 4.39 10.53 0.14
CA ASP A 319 5.40 11.44 -0.41
C ASP A 319 4.83 12.30 -1.54
N THR A 320 4.22 11.66 -2.54
CA THR A 320 3.68 12.35 -3.71
C THR A 320 2.49 13.24 -3.35
N ALA A 321 1.70 12.85 -2.34
CA ALA A 321 0.62 13.67 -1.82
C ALA A 321 1.13 15.00 -1.25
N ARG A 322 2.30 14.98 -0.59
CA ARG A 322 2.86 16.12 0.14
C ARG A 322 3.84 16.96 -0.68
N ASN A 323 4.59 16.32 -1.59
CA ASN A 323 5.75 16.95 -2.21
C ASN A 323 5.64 17.14 -3.72
N GLU A 324 4.72 16.44 -4.42
CA GLU A 324 4.70 16.41 -5.89
C GLU A 324 3.39 16.88 -6.52
N GLY A 325 2.46 17.43 -5.76
CA GLY A 325 1.18 17.93 -6.26
C GLY A 325 0.32 16.84 -6.94
N ALA A 326 0.40 15.59 -6.47
CA ALA A 326 -0.46 14.49 -6.92
C ALA A 326 -1.92 14.75 -6.54
N LEU A 327 -2.84 13.96 -7.13
CA LEU A 327 -4.23 13.94 -6.65
C LEU A 327 -4.28 13.42 -5.21
N THR A 328 -5.03 14.11 -4.36
CA THR A 328 -5.20 13.77 -2.95
C THR A 328 -6.67 13.91 -2.54
N TYR A 329 -6.98 13.62 -1.27
CA TYR A 329 -8.31 13.90 -0.72
C TYR A 329 -8.77 15.36 -0.93
N LYS A 330 -7.84 16.32 -1.07
CA LYS A 330 -8.13 17.74 -1.34
C LYS A 330 -8.72 17.97 -2.74
N ASP A 331 -8.56 17.01 -3.65
CA ASP A 331 -9.14 17.05 -5.00
C ASP A 331 -10.55 16.41 -5.07
N GLY A 332 -11.11 16.02 -3.92
CA GLY A 332 -12.49 15.55 -3.79
C GLY A 332 -12.83 14.40 -4.75
N ALA A 333 -13.88 14.60 -5.56
CA ALA A 333 -14.38 13.58 -6.47
C ALA A 333 -13.35 13.10 -7.51
N LYS A 334 -12.43 13.94 -7.97
CA LYS A 334 -11.39 13.54 -8.92
C LYS A 334 -10.48 12.46 -8.34
N TYR A 335 -10.11 12.63 -7.07
CA TYR A 335 -9.30 11.62 -6.36
C TYR A 335 -10.06 10.31 -6.18
N GLN A 336 -11.34 10.37 -5.81
CA GLN A 336 -12.19 9.18 -5.70
C GLN A 336 -12.33 8.46 -7.04
N LEU A 337 -12.56 9.19 -8.13
CA LEU A 337 -12.70 8.63 -9.48
C LEU A 337 -11.39 8.03 -10.01
N ALA A 338 -10.24 8.65 -9.70
CA ALA A 338 -8.94 8.10 -10.07
C ALA A 338 -8.66 6.77 -9.34
N ASN A 339 -9.01 6.67 -8.05
CA ASN A 339 -8.94 5.41 -7.30
C ASN A 339 -9.92 4.35 -7.85
N ALA A 340 -11.13 4.75 -8.22
CA ALA A 340 -12.10 3.86 -8.86
C ALA A 340 -11.59 3.33 -10.21
N PHE A 341 -10.98 4.20 -11.02
CA PHE A 341 -10.32 3.78 -12.27
C PHE A 341 -9.19 2.78 -12.00
N MET A 342 -8.29 3.08 -11.05
CA MET A 342 -7.19 2.18 -10.67
C MET A 342 -7.69 0.79 -10.27
N LEU A 343 -8.73 0.73 -9.44
CA LEU A 343 -9.32 -0.54 -9.01
C LEU A 343 -10.05 -1.27 -10.14
N ALA A 344 -10.62 -0.55 -11.10
CA ALA A 344 -11.31 -1.13 -12.24
C ALA A 344 -10.36 -1.57 -13.37
N TYR A 345 -9.19 -0.96 -13.51
CA TYR A 345 -8.30 -1.19 -14.64
C TYR A 345 -7.45 -2.48 -14.44
N ASP A 346 -6.92 -3.05 -15.53
CA ASP A 346 -6.26 -4.37 -15.53
C ASP A 346 -4.72 -4.29 -15.57
N TYR A 347 -4.15 -3.15 -15.27
CA TYR A 347 -2.69 -2.95 -15.19
C TYR A 347 -2.25 -2.80 -13.74
N GLY A 348 -1.30 -3.62 -13.33
CA GLY A 348 -0.65 -3.56 -12.03
C GLY A 348 -1.48 -4.05 -10.84
N THR A 349 -0.83 -4.15 -9.70
CA THR A 349 -1.43 -4.46 -8.40
C THR A 349 -1.76 -3.15 -7.68
N PRO A 350 -3.04 -2.87 -7.35
CA PRO A 350 -3.46 -1.58 -6.82
C PRO A 350 -3.13 -1.40 -5.34
N ARG A 351 -2.64 -0.21 -4.99
CA ARG A 351 -2.34 0.24 -3.63
C ARG A 351 -3.14 1.52 -3.34
N LEU A 352 -4.02 1.46 -2.36
CA LEU A 352 -4.81 2.57 -1.86
C LEU A 352 -4.10 3.22 -0.67
N LEU A 353 -4.08 4.55 -0.61
CA LEU A 353 -3.59 5.28 0.56
C LEU A 353 -4.72 5.47 1.57
N SER A 354 -4.48 5.15 2.83
CA SER A 354 -5.29 5.55 3.98
C SER A 354 -4.46 6.49 4.84
N ASP A 355 -4.79 7.78 4.78
CA ASP A 355 -4.00 8.89 5.32
C ASP A 355 -4.85 9.74 6.27
N TYR A 356 -4.21 10.70 6.93
CA TYR A 356 -4.83 11.76 7.73
C TYR A 356 -4.80 13.09 6.98
N LYS A 357 -5.62 14.04 7.43
CA LYS A 357 -5.62 15.41 6.91
C LYS A 357 -4.37 16.14 7.39
N TRP A 358 -3.77 16.93 6.52
CA TRP A 358 -2.56 17.68 6.81
C TRP A 358 -2.58 19.06 6.13
N ASP A 359 -2.02 20.06 6.82
CA ASP A 359 -1.86 21.43 6.32
C ASP A 359 -0.40 21.74 5.95
N VAL A 360 0.54 21.12 6.67
CA VAL A 360 1.98 21.24 6.44
C VAL A 360 2.53 19.87 6.06
N ASN A 361 3.38 19.81 5.03
CA ASN A 361 3.92 18.56 4.49
C ASN A 361 4.58 17.66 5.53
N ASP A 362 5.19 18.25 6.57
CA ASP A 362 5.89 17.54 7.64
C ASP A 362 4.98 17.03 8.76
N ASN A 363 3.69 17.39 8.78
CA ASN A 363 2.80 16.96 9.86
C ASN A 363 2.82 15.43 10.02
N GLY A 364 3.06 14.97 11.24
CA GLY A 364 2.82 13.58 11.63
C GLY A 364 1.34 13.29 11.85
N ALA A 365 1.03 12.04 12.21
CA ALA A 365 -0.33 11.64 12.50
C ALA A 365 -0.98 12.52 13.60
N PRO A 366 -2.30 12.70 13.58
CA PRO A 366 -3.00 13.51 14.59
C PRO A 366 -2.67 13.08 16.02
N GLY A 367 -2.28 14.03 16.85
CA GLY A 367 -1.87 13.77 18.23
C GLY A 367 -0.50 13.14 18.43
N ALA A 368 0.31 13.02 17.36
CA ALA A 368 1.68 12.49 17.47
C ALA A 368 2.54 13.31 18.43
N THR A 369 3.27 12.60 19.29
CA THR A 369 4.35 13.16 20.12
C THR A 369 5.72 12.82 19.51
N ALA A 370 6.79 13.21 20.17
CA ALA A 370 8.13 12.84 19.72
C ALA A 370 8.40 11.32 19.74
N THR A 371 7.67 10.57 20.57
CA THR A 371 7.93 9.15 20.81
C THR A 371 6.73 8.23 20.60
N SER A 372 5.54 8.78 20.34
CA SER A 372 4.32 7.98 20.20
C SER A 372 3.27 8.63 19.31
N VAL A 373 2.39 7.80 18.75
CA VAL A 373 1.14 8.17 18.07
C VAL A 373 0.00 7.56 18.89
N PRO A 374 -1.10 8.27 19.14
CA PRO A 374 -2.25 7.72 19.87
C PRO A 374 -3.03 6.72 19.03
N ASP A 375 -3.61 5.71 19.67
CA ASP A 375 -4.58 4.82 19.04
C ASP A 375 -5.83 5.59 18.61
N VAL A 376 -6.40 5.19 17.48
CA VAL A 376 -7.60 5.79 16.91
C VAL A 376 -8.73 4.77 16.86
N ASP A 377 -9.90 5.17 17.33
CA ASP A 377 -11.15 4.45 17.08
C ASP A 377 -11.70 4.91 15.71
N MET A 378 -11.39 4.15 14.66
CA MET A 378 -11.79 4.49 13.29
C MET A 378 -13.31 4.43 13.10
N ASP A 379 -14.06 3.65 13.89
CA ASP A 379 -15.51 3.64 13.80
C ASP A 379 -16.08 5.01 14.21
N LYS A 380 -15.47 5.63 15.21
CA LYS A 380 -15.82 6.97 15.64
C LYS A 380 -15.21 8.06 14.73
N ALA A 381 -13.93 7.96 14.42
CA ALA A 381 -13.23 8.96 13.62
C ALA A 381 -13.82 9.09 12.21
N CYS A 382 -14.24 7.98 11.60
CA CYS A 382 -14.80 7.98 10.25
C CYS A 382 -16.34 8.15 10.21
N SER A 383 -16.98 8.43 11.34
CA SER A 383 -18.43 8.65 11.38
C SER A 383 -18.85 10.09 11.01
N THR A 384 -17.90 11.01 10.89
CA THR A 384 -18.14 12.42 10.58
C THR A 384 -17.08 12.94 9.59
N ASN A 385 -17.44 13.98 8.82
CA ASN A 385 -16.52 14.65 7.91
C ASN A 385 -15.49 15.55 8.62
N ASP A 386 -15.70 15.86 9.91
CA ASP A 386 -14.80 16.71 10.71
C ASP A 386 -13.60 15.93 11.28
N SER A 387 -13.43 14.66 10.91
CA SER A 387 -12.30 13.84 11.34
C SER A 387 -10.96 14.40 10.84
N ASP A 388 -9.91 14.24 11.64
CA ASP A 388 -8.52 14.45 11.19
C ASP A 388 -8.02 13.32 10.28
N TRP A 389 -8.77 12.23 10.13
CA TRP A 389 -8.49 11.09 9.25
C TRP A 389 -9.36 11.14 8.00
N ASN A 390 -8.79 10.85 6.84
CA ASN A 390 -9.52 10.87 5.57
C ASN A 390 -10.45 9.67 5.38
N CYS A 391 -10.13 8.56 6.03
CA CYS A 391 -10.91 7.32 6.00
C CYS A 391 -11.17 6.76 4.58
N GLU A 392 -10.23 6.91 3.67
CA GLU A 392 -10.35 6.50 2.27
C GLU A 392 -10.76 5.03 2.12
N GLN A 393 -10.27 4.18 3.02
CA GLN A 393 -10.58 2.75 3.04
C GLN A 393 -12.06 2.46 3.36
N ARG A 394 -12.77 3.42 3.95
CA ARG A 394 -14.18 3.27 4.37
C ARG A 394 -15.17 4.00 3.48
N TRP A 395 -14.71 4.78 2.49
CA TRP A 395 -15.62 5.41 1.56
C TRP A 395 -16.45 4.37 0.80
N THR A 396 -17.74 4.65 0.61
CA THR A 396 -18.66 3.79 -0.15
C THR A 396 -18.10 3.40 -1.51
N SER A 397 -17.57 4.40 -2.24
CA SER A 397 -16.93 4.20 -3.53
C SER A 397 -15.72 3.25 -3.45
N THR A 398 -14.85 3.42 -2.45
CA THR A 398 -13.66 2.56 -2.26
C THR A 398 -14.07 1.12 -1.94
N ARG A 399 -14.97 0.93 -0.99
CA ARG A 399 -15.47 -0.40 -0.57
C ARG A 399 -16.13 -1.16 -1.71
N GLY A 400 -17.00 -0.48 -2.45
CA GLY A 400 -17.66 -1.05 -3.64
C GLY A 400 -16.66 -1.41 -4.74
N MET A 401 -15.63 -0.57 -4.94
CA MET A 401 -14.60 -0.83 -5.96
C MET A 401 -13.59 -1.90 -5.55
N ILE A 402 -13.32 -2.11 -4.26
CA ILE A 402 -12.55 -3.28 -3.78
C ILE A 402 -13.32 -4.57 -4.13
N ALA A 403 -14.62 -4.62 -3.85
CA ALA A 403 -15.47 -5.77 -4.20
C ALA A 403 -15.50 -6.00 -5.73
N PHE A 404 -15.63 -4.92 -6.51
CA PHE A 404 -15.53 -4.96 -7.97
C PHE A 404 -14.20 -5.57 -8.42
N ARG A 405 -13.04 -5.02 -7.95
CA ARG A 405 -11.70 -5.50 -8.29
C ARG A 405 -11.53 -6.98 -8.02
N ASN A 406 -11.89 -7.43 -6.83
CA ASN A 406 -11.78 -8.83 -6.45
C ASN A 406 -12.58 -9.75 -7.37
N TYR A 407 -13.78 -9.31 -7.82
CA TYR A 407 -14.60 -10.12 -8.70
C TYR A 407 -14.08 -10.19 -10.13
N VAL A 408 -13.59 -9.06 -10.68
CA VAL A 408 -13.15 -8.99 -12.07
C VAL A 408 -11.68 -9.37 -12.26
N ASN A 409 -10.93 -9.58 -11.18
CA ASN A 409 -9.51 -9.88 -11.25
C ASN A 409 -9.21 -11.04 -12.21
N GLY A 410 -8.11 -10.95 -12.95
CA GLY A 410 -7.72 -11.88 -14.01
C GLY A 410 -8.46 -11.71 -15.34
N THR A 411 -9.43 -10.77 -15.45
CA THR A 411 -10.05 -10.42 -16.75
C THR A 411 -9.41 -9.18 -17.35
N LYS A 412 -9.48 -9.05 -18.68
CA LYS A 412 -8.90 -7.91 -19.39
C LYS A 412 -9.93 -6.81 -19.63
N VAL A 413 -9.45 -5.56 -19.76
CA VAL A 413 -10.24 -4.43 -20.27
C VAL A 413 -10.69 -4.74 -21.69
N ALA A 414 -11.97 -4.49 -21.95
CA ALA A 414 -12.63 -4.65 -23.25
C ALA A 414 -13.66 -3.54 -23.46
N ASP A 415 -14.13 -3.39 -24.69
CA ASP A 415 -15.22 -2.46 -25.04
C ASP A 415 -14.96 -1.02 -24.57
N TRP A 416 -13.72 -0.52 -24.70
CA TRP A 416 -13.39 0.85 -24.34
C TRP A 416 -14.20 1.85 -25.16
N GLN A 417 -14.85 2.78 -24.48
CA GLN A 417 -15.66 3.85 -25.05
C GLN A 417 -15.31 5.17 -24.37
N ASP A 418 -15.25 6.24 -25.12
CA ASP A 418 -14.98 7.58 -24.60
C ASP A 418 -15.67 8.63 -25.50
N ASP A 419 -15.86 9.83 -24.99
CA ASP A 419 -16.37 10.99 -25.74
C ASP A 419 -15.26 11.97 -26.19
N GLY A 420 -13.98 11.58 -26.03
CA GLY A 420 -12.82 12.42 -26.29
C GLY A 420 -12.58 13.50 -25.21
N GLY A 421 -13.31 13.45 -24.10
CA GLY A 421 -13.24 14.40 -22.98
C GLY A 421 -13.21 13.69 -21.62
N ASP A 422 -14.21 14.02 -20.80
CA ASP A 422 -14.28 13.61 -19.40
C ASP A 422 -15.23 12.43 -19.13
N ASN A 423 -15.64 11.72 -20.16
CA ASN A 423 -16.46 10.53 -19.99
C ASN A 423 -15.82 9.31 -20.67
N ILE A 424 -15.62 8.25 -19.89
CA ILE A 424 -15.10 6.96 -20.36
C ILE A 424 -15.95 5.82 -19.85
N ALA A 425 -15.96 4.69 -20.56
CA ALA A 425 -16.53 3.44 -20.08
C ALA A 425 -15.75 2.25 -20.66
N PHE A 426 -15.74 1.14 -19.91
CA PHE A 426 -15.17 -0.12 -20.39
C PHE A 426 -15.72 -1.32 -19.64
N SER A 427 -15.63 -2.48 -20.25
CA SER A 427 -15.93 -3.77 -19.63
C SER A 427 -14.66 -4.43 -19.08
N ARG A 428 -14.84 -5.29 -18.09
CA ARG A 428 -13.85 -6.26 -17.61
C ARG A 428 -14.30 -7.66 -18.04
N GLY A 429 -14.12 -7.96 -19.32
CA GLY A 429 -14.75 -9.12 -19.96
C GLY A 429 -16.26 -9.14 -19.68
N ALA A 430 -16.83 -10.33 -19.48
CA ALA A 430 -18.23 -10.48 -19.09
C ALA A 430 -18.47 -10.40 -17.57
N LYS A 431 -17.46 -9.99 -16.77
CA LYS A 431 -17.56 -9.97 -15.31
C LYS A 431 -17.91 -8.60 -14.73
N GLY A 432 -17.52 -7.51 -15.39
CA GLY A 432 -17.71 -6.17 -14.86
C GLY A 432 -17.82 -5.10 -15.94
N PHE A 433 -18.37 -3.96 -15.56
CA PHE A 433 -18.50 -2.76 -16.38
C PHE A 433 -18.33 -1.54 -15.49
N ILE A 434 -17.65 -0.52 -16.00
CA ILE A 434 -17.57 0.79 -15.34
C ILE A 434 -17.76 1.91 -16.37
N ALA A 435 -18.51 2.95 -15.99
CA ALA A 435 -18.55 4.24 -16.67
C ALA A 435 -18.17 5.33 -15.68
N ILE A 436 -17.26 6.24 -16.08
CA ILE A 436 -16.74 7.32 -15.25
C ILE A 436 -17.04 8.65 -15.95
N ASN A 437 -17.62 9.59 -15.22
CA ASN A 437 -17.85 10.95 -15.64
C ASN A 437 -17.09 11.91 -14.73
N ASN A 438 -15.94 12.42 -15.19
CA ASN A 438 -15.13 13.43 -14.51
C ASN A 438 -15.60 14.87 -14.83
N GLY A 439 -16.61 15.00 -15.69
CA GLY A 439 -17.16 16.28 -16.12
C GLY A 439 -18.10 16.91 -15.09
N LYS A 440 -18.30 18.23 -15.19
CA LYS A 440 -19.13 19.06 -14.28
C LYS A 440 -20.65 18.93 -14.55
N LYS A 441 -21.08 18.09 -15.49
CA LYS A 441 -22.51 17.89 -15.84
C LYS A 441 -22.81 16.42 -15.95
N ASP A 442 -24.04 16.05 -15.62
CA ASP A 442 -24.57 14.73 -15.86
C ASP A 442 -24.42 14.33 -17.32
N LYS A 443 -24.13 13.06 -17.56
CA LYS A 443 -23.89 12.49 -18.88
C LYS A 443 -24.92 11.41 -19.18
N ASP A 444 -25.88 11.71 -20.04
CA ASP A 444 -26.75 10.70 -20.64
C ASP A 444 -25.98 9.95 -21.71
N ALA A 445 -25.94 8.63 -21.62
CA ALA A 445 -25.22 7.78 -22.55
C ALA A 445 -25.81 6.39 -22.68
N SER A 446 -25.51 5.74 -23.82
CA SER A 446 -25.77 4.33 -24.09
C SER A 446 -24.45 3.62 -24.35
N TYR A 447 -23.98 2.90 -23.37
CA TYR A 447 -22.72 2.16 -23.43
C TYR A 447 -22.92 0.73 -23.87
N THR A 448 -21.99 0.19 -24.63
CA THR A 448 -21.89 -1.24 -24.91
C THR A 448 -21.21 -1.94 -23.74
N THR A 449 -21.70 -3.12 -23.36
CA THR A 449 -21.09 -3.95 -22.32
C THR A 449 -21.19 -5.43 -22.66
N SER A 450 -20.23 -6.20 -22.17
CA SER A 450 -20.23 -7.68 -22.23
C SER A 450 -20.94 -8.34 -21.03
N LEU A 451 -21.47 -7.56 -20.07
CA LEU A 451 -22.31 -8.10 -19.00
C LEU A 451 -23.60 -8.70 -19.57
N ALA A 452 -24.08 -9.77 -18.94
CA ALA A 452 -25.38 -10.35 -19.29
C ALA A 452 -26.54 -9.39 -18.97
N ASP A 453 -27.68 -9.57 -19.62
CA ASP A 453 -28.90 -8.81 -19.31
C ASP A 453 -29.31 -9.05 -17.84
N GLY A 454 -29.66 -7.96 -17.14
CA GLY A 454 -30.02 -8.02 -15.71
C GLY A 454 -30.10 -6.66 -15.05
N GLU A 455 -30.52 -6.65 -13.77
CA GLU A 455 -30.51 -5.48 -12.91
C GLU A 455 -29.35 -5.61 -11.90
N TYR A 456 -28.39 -4.69 -11.98
CA TYR A 456 -27.14 -4.72 -11.20
C TYR A 456 -27.10 -3.57 -10.20
N CYS A 457 -26.47 -3.82 -9.04
CA CYS A 457 -26.18 -2.78 -8.06
C CYS A 457 -25.07 -1.86 -8.60
N ASN A 458 -25.25 -0.54 -8.51
CA ASN A 458 -24.16 0.40 -8.73
C ASN A 458 -23.28 0.45 -7.47
N VAL A 459 -22.24 -0.38 -7.43
CA VAL A 459 -21.37 -0.55 -6.24
C VAL A 459 -20.45 0.63 -5.99
N TYR A 460 -20.28 1.54 -6.93
CA TYR A 460 -19.59 2.81 -6.69
C TYR A 460 -20.43 3.73 -5.79
N ALA A 461 -21.76 3.69 -5.92
CA ALA A 461 -22.64 4.67 -5.30
C ALA A 461 -23.41 4.15 -4.07
N THR A 462 -23.36 2.83 -3.80
CA THR A 462 -24.14 2.24 -2.69
C THR A 462 -23.61 0.85 -2.32
N MET A 463 -23.65 0.54 -1.02
CA MET A 463 -23.31 -0.79 -0.50
C MET A 463 -24.54 -1.68 -0.33
N ASP A 464 -25.73 -1.12 -0.26
CA ASP A 464 -27.00 -1.80 0.03
C ASP A 464 -27.83 -2.13 -1.21
N CYS A 465 -27.29 -1.88 -2.41
CA CYS A 465 -27.98 -2.05 -3.68
C CYS A 465 -29.27 -1.19 -3.85
N SER A 466 -29.36 -0.07 -3.13
CA SER A 466 -30.47 0.88 -3.28
C SER A 466 -30.44 1.62 -4.64
N LYS A 467 -29.27 1.70 -5.27
CA LYS A 467 -29.09 2.25 -6.62
C LYS A 467 -28.76 1.12 -7.59
N THR A 468 -29.62 0.90 -8.57
CA THR A 468 -29.44 -0.15 -9.59
C THR A 468 -29.39 0.41 -10.99
N VAL A 469 -28.79 -0.36 -11.89
CA VAL A 469 -28.70 -0.06 -13.32
C VAL A 469 -29.04 -1.32 -14.11
N THR A 470 -29.83 -1.17 -15.17
CA THR A 470 -30.26 -2.29 -16.03
C THR A 470 -29.32 -2.43 -17.23
N VAL A 471 -28.84 -3.67 -17.45
CA VAL A 471 -28.21 -4.08 -18.69
C VAL A 471 -29.27 -4.80 -19.54
N LYS A 472 -29.42 -4.38 -20.80
CA LYS A 472 -30.38 -4.99 -21.73
C LYS A 472 -29.80 -5.00 -23.16
N GLY A 473 -29.82 -6.17 -23.79
CA GLY A 473 -29.33 -6.33 -25.15
C GLY A 473 -27.84 -5.93 -25.32
N GLY A 474 -27.03 -6.20 -24.30
CA GLY A 474 -25.62 -5.81 -24.29
C GLY A 474 -25.34 -4.29 -24.17
N LYS A 475 -26.33 -3.54 -23.64
CA LYS A 475 -26.22 -2.09 -23.45
C LYS A 475 -26.59 -1.67 -22.04
N VAL A 476 -25.95 -0.58 -21.58
CA VAL A 476 -26.26 0.21 -20.39
C VAL A 476 -26.73 1.58 -20.86
N GLU A 477 -28.04 1.83 -20.79
CA GLU A 477 -28.63 3.14 -21.05
C GLU A 477 -28.86 3.84 -19.71
N THR A 478 -28.12 4.91 -19.44
CA THR A 478 -28.11 5.53 -18.11
C THR A 478 -27.60 6.97 -18.14
N THR A 479 -27.91 7.71 -17.08
CA THR A 479 -27.28 8.97 -16.76
C THR A 479 -26.15 8.72 -15.75
N VAL A 480 -24.91 9.04 -16.10
CA VAL A 480 -23.78 9.06 -15.16
C VAL A 480 -23.71 10.47 -14.56
N PRO A 481 -23.94 10.63 -13.25
CA PRO A 481 -23.92 11.95 -12.63
C PRO A 481 -22.57 12.66 -12.80
N ALA A 482 -22.57 13.98 -12.70
CA ALA A 482 -21.35 14.78 -12.67
C ALA A 482 -20.43 14.29 -11.56
N HIS A 483 -19.12 14.26 -11.83
CA HIS A 483 -18.09 13.83 -10.88
C HIS A 483 -18.40 12.49 -10.19
N SER A 484 -18.92 11.50 -10.94
CA SER A 484 -19.36 10.22 -10.40
C SER A 484 -19.08 9.06 -11.36
N ALA A 485 -19.36 7.85 -10.91
CA ALA A 485 -19.20 6.65 -11.70
C ALA A 485 -20.39 5.66 -11.51
N ILE A 486 -20.53 4.77 -12.48
CA ILE A 486 -21.38 3.59 -12.40
C ILE A 486 -20.47 2.37 -12.53
N ALA A 487 -20.44 1.53 -11.50
CA ALA A 487 -19.64 0.30 -11.48
C ALA A 487 -20.56 -0.90 -11.21
N LEU A 488 -20.58 -1.85 -12.15
CA LEU A 488 -21.45 -3.02 -12.15
C LEU A 488 -20.59 -4.28 -12.26
N TYR A 489 -20.89 -5.33 -11.49
CA TYR A 489 -20.25 -6.62 -11.71
C TYR A 489 -21.25 -7.79 -11.53
N ALA A 490 -20.97 -8.91 -12.17
CA ALA A 490 -21.93 -10.02 -12.27
C ALA A 490 -22.31 -10.66 -10.94
N GLY A 491 -21.51 -10.45 -9.87
CA GLY A 491 -21.80 -10.91 -8.52
C GLY A 491 -22.71 -9.98 -7.70
N ALA A 492 -22.90 -8.71 -8.14
CA ALA A 492 -23.71 -7.72 -7.44
C ALA A 492 -24.99 -7.41 -8.21
N THR A 493 -25.98 -8.26 -8.07
CA THR A 493 -27.30 -8.07 -8.65
C THR A 493 -28.31 -7.76 -7.56
N LYS A 494 -29.43 -7.12 -7.91
CA LYS A 494 -30.52 -6.87 -6.97
C LYS A 494 -31.06 -8.18 -6.33
N ALA A 495 -31.03 -9.26 -7.08
CA ALA A 495 -31.47 -10.58 -6.60
C ALA A 495 -30.46 -11.20 -5.58
N SER A 496 -29.18 -10.89 -5.66
CA SER A 496 -28.15 -11.40 -4.76
C SER A 496 -27.96 -10.56 -3.48
N HIS A 497 -28.59 -9.37 -3.40
CA HIS A 497 -28.58 -8.49 -2.25
C HIS A 497 -30.01 -8.36 -1.69
N PRO A 498 -30.51 -9.33 -0.91
CA PRO A 498 -31.74 -9.11 -0.16
C PRO A 498 -31.49 -7.93 0.78
N ALA A 499 -32.44 -6.99 0.86
CA ALA A 499 -32.34 -5.73 1.58
C ALA A 499 -31.62 -5.92 2.92
N ALA A 500 -30.37 -5.45 3.00
CA ALA A 500 -29.62 -5.43 4.24
C ALA A 500 -30.28 -4.39 5.15
N SER A 501 -30.48 -4.73 6.43
CA SER A 501 -30.92 -3.78 7.45
C SER A 501 -29.91 -2.61 7.44
N ALA A 502 -30.44 -1.37 7.41
CA ALA A 502 -29.65 -0.15 7.33
C ALA A 502 -28.57 -0.10 8.42
N ALA A 503 -27.35 -0.48 8.07
CA ALA A 503 -26.17 -0.03 8.79
C ALA A 503 -25.92 1.40 8.31
N THR A 504 -25.75 2.32 9.22
CA THR A 504 -25.40 3.71 8.91
C THR A 504 -24.06 3.70 8.19
N ASP A 505 -24.09 3.95 6.89
CA ASP A 505 -22.90 4.08 6.05
C ASP A 505 -22.17 5.38 6.47
N PRO A 506 -20.86 5.38 6.73
CA PRO A 506 -20.13 6.61 6.91
C PRO A 506 -20.25 7.45 5.64
N SER A 507 -20.62 8.72 5.80
CA SER A 507 -20.79 9.63 4.67
C SER A 507 -19.47 9.79 3.92
N ASP A 508 -19.50 9.57 2.61
CA ASP A 508 -18.43 10.03 1.71
C ASP A 508 -18.23 11.53 1.93
N PRO A 509 -17.02 12.07 1.79
CA PRO A 509 -16.81 13.52 1.85
C PRO A 509 -17.78 14.20 0.88
N ASP A 510 -18.44 15.26 1.36
CA ASP A 510 -19.41 16.01 0.57
C ASP A 510 -18.71 16.62 -0.65
N VAL A 511 -18.91 16.02 -1.81
CA VAL A 511 -18.34 16.44 -3.09
C VAL A 511 -19.11 17.61 -3.73
N SER A 512 -20.13 18.15 -3.05
CA SER A 512 -21.01 19.19 -3.58
C SER A 512 -20.46 20.63 -3.41
N GLN A 513 -19.34 20.84 -2.71
CA GLN A 513 -18.74 22.16 -2.50
C GLN A 513 -17.34 22.25 -3.13
N GLU A 514 -17.26 22.35 -4.45
CA GLU A 514 -16.15 23.07 -5.09
C GLU A 514 -16.57 24.53 -5.23
N GLU A 515 -16.21 25.39 -4.28
CA GLU A 515 -16.15 26.82 -4.53
C GLU A 515 -15.00 27.10 -5.52
N ASP A 516 -15.34 27.81 -6.61
CA ASP A 516 -14.41 28.36 -7.61
C ASP A 516 -13.48 29.41 -6.95
N ASP A 517 -12.53 29.00 -6.13
CA ASP A 517 -11.43 29.86 -5.73
C ASP A 517 -10.24 29.60 -6.66
N ALA A 518 -10.17 30.44 -7.68
CA ALA A 518 -9.00 30.60 -8.51
C ALA A 518 -7.79 30.98 -7.63
N LEU A 519 -6.90 30.01 -7.42
CA LEU A 519 -5.58 30.30 -6.84
C LEU A 519 -4.82 31.22 -7.79
N PRO A 520 -4.20 32.31 -7.30
CA PRO A 520 -3.38 33.18 -8.13
C PRO A 520 -2.14 32.43 -8.63
N ASP A 521 -1.88 32.59 -9.92
CA ASP A 521 -0.71 32.10 -10.64
C ASP A 521 0.55 32.82 -10.10
N ASP A 522 1.21 32.23 -9.12
CA ASP A 522 2.52 32.73 -8.64
C ASP A 522 3.65 31.88 -9.23
N ARG A 523 4.00 32.23 -10.49
CA ARG A 523 5.25 31.82 -11.10
C ARG A 523 6.29 32.88 -10.83
N SER A 524 7.01 32.79 -9.73
CA SER A 524 8.34 33.42 -9.65
C SER A 524 9.13 32.88 -8.45
N VAL A 525 10.27 32.28 -8.79
CA VAL A 525 11.52 31.92 -8.17
C VAL A 525 11.71 30.44 -7.92
#